data_bedf2f71be98730fc15984baafb72412
#
_entry.id   bedf2f71be98730fc15984baafb72412
#
_cell.length_a   1.000
_cell.length_b   1.000
_cell.length_c   1.000
_cell.angle_alpha   90.00
_cell.angle_beta   90.00
_cell.angle_gamma   90.00
#
_symmetry.space_group_name_H-M   'P 1'
#
loop_
_entity.id
_entity.type
_entity.pdbx_description
1 polymer ?
#
loop_
_entity_poly.entity_id
_entity_poly.type
_entity_poly.pdbx_seq_one_letter_code
_entity_poly.pdbx_strand_id
1 'polypeptide(L)'
;MSDILDEMERLASDLVVERDDQAKALALHQRARHVGVDASLALLELARLIGEAGEPSETLTAALSIEMADDRSAAGVLTIICFSAIRVNHIARQDATLTRSQVATAAARAYDLLGTSGPSVMAWLVGLVGVTVRHLSSDAASRVPVVRVETGISLPSSLVAWDLYGNPSRGREIVERNRTGSAMLMPVAFEALAT
;
A
#
# COMPACT_ATOMS: atom_id res chain seq x y z
N MET A 1 -22.37 7.34 -7.62
CA MET A 1 -20.91 7.66 -7.61
C MET A 1 -20.67 8.40 -6.32
N SER A 2 -19.93 7.83 -5.37
CA SER A 2 -19.52 8.55 -4.16
C SER A 2 -18.58 9.66 -4.56
N ASP A 3 -18.74 10.83 -3.94
CA ASP A 3 -17.74 11.90 -4.08
C ASP A 3 -16.42 11.41 -3.44
N ILE A 4 -15.27 11.73 -4.04
CA ILE A 4 -13.95 11.39 -3.47
C ILE A 4 -13.81 11.91 -2.03
N LEU A 5 -14.44 13.01 -1.70
CA LEU A 5 -14.42 13.57 -0.34
C LEU A 5 -15.14 12.66 0.66
N ASP A 6 -16.25 12.04 0.27
CA ASP A 6 -16.98 11.10 1.13
C ASP A 6 -16.13 9.83 1.39
N GLU A 7 -15.42 9.35 0.36
CA GLU A 7 -14.49 8.23 0.52
C GLU A 7 -13.29 8.59 1.41
N MET A 8 -12.73 9.80 1.28
CA MET A 8 -11.64 10.26 2.14
C MET A 8 -12.09 10.47 3.59
N GLU A 9 -13.31 10.97 3.82
CA GLU A 9 -13.88 11.09 5.16
C GLU A 9 -14.01 9.71 5.81
N ARG A 10 -14.52 8.74 5.07
CA ARG A 10 -14.62 7.35 5.53
C ARG A 10 -13.24 6.77 5.87
N LEU A 11 -12.25 6.90 4.97
CA LEU A 11 -10.89 6.43 5.23
C LEU A 11 -10.26 7.11 6.45
N ALA A 12 -10.45 8.41 6.60
CA ALA A 12 -9.95 9.15 7.75
C ALA A 12 -10.60 8.67 9.06
N SER A 13 -11.91 8.42 9.04
CA SER A 13 -12.64 7.89 10.20
C SER A 13 -12.22 6.48 10.58
N ASP A 14 -12.01 5.61 9.59
CA ASP A 14 -11.75 4.18 9.81
C ASP A 14 -10.28 3.89 10.14
N LEU A 15 -9.34 4.63 9.54
CA LEU A 15 -7.92 4.29 9.54
C LEU A 15 -7.03 5.25 10.36
N VAL A 16 -7.48 6.48 10.61
CA VAL A 16 -6.72 7.45 11.41
C VAL A 16 -7.12 7.32 12.88
N VAL A 17 -6.21 6.85 13.71
CA VAL A 17 -6.50 6.53 15.12
C VAL A 17 -6.30 7.74 16.04
N GLU A 18 -5.30 8.59 15.76
CA GLU A 18 -4.95 9.73 16.59
C GLU A 18 -6.01 10.83 16.52
N ARG A 19 -6.51 11.27 17.67
CA ARG A 19 -7.59 12.29 17.77
C ARG A 19 -7.22 13.63 17.13
N ASP A 20 -5.98 14.04 17.27
CA ASP A 20 -5.50 15.30 16.70
C ASP A 20 -5.47 15.24 15.17
N ASP A 21 -5.11 14.08 14.61
CA ASP A 21 -5.10 13.86 13.16
C ASP A 21 -6.52 13.68 12.61
N GLN A 22 -7.44 13.08 13.37
CA GLN A 22 -8.87 13.05 13.02
C GLN A 22 -9.47 14.47 12.97
N ALA A 23 -9.13 15.32 13.95
CA ALA A 23 -9.59 16.71 13.95
C ALA A 23 -9.03 17.51 12.76
N LYS A 24 -7.76 17.31 12.42
CA LYS A 24 -7.13 17.90 11.22
C LYS A 24 -7.80 17.38 9.95
N ALA A 25 -8.05 16.08 9.84
CA ALA A 25 -8.72 15.48 8.69
C ALA A 25 -10.10 16.10 8.46
N LEU A 26 -10.90 16.25 9.52
CA LEU A 26 -12.21 16.90 9.44
C LEU A 26 -12.11 18.36 8.96
N ALA A 27 -11.16 19.13 9.49
CA ALA A 27 -10.95 20.52 9.08
C ALA A 27 -10.51 20.61 7.61
N LEU A 28 -9.63 19.72 7.16
CA LEU A 28 -9.17 19.65 5.77
C LEU A 28 -10.31 19.21 4.84
N HIS A 29 -11.12 18.22 5.24
CA HIS A 29 -12.29 17.80 4.50
C HIS A 29 -13.28 18.95 4.27
N GLN A 30 -13.60 19.72 5.33
CA GLN A 30 -14.47 20.88 5.21
C GLN A 30 -13.91 21.92 4.24
N ARG A 31 -12.61 22.21 4.28
CA ARG A 31 -11.94 23.14 3.36
C ARG A 31 -11.95 22.61 1.91
N ALA A 32 -11.76 21.31 1.71
CA ALA A 32 -11.76 20.66 0.40
C ALA A 32 -13.13 20.68 -0.29
N ARG A 33 -14.23 20.87 0.45
CA ARG A 33 -15.60 21.00 -0.13
C ARG A 33 -15.83 22.31 -0.87
N HIS A 34 -15.00 23.31 -0.66
CA HIS A 34 -15.08 24.58 -1.40
C HIS A 34 -14.54 24.43 -2.84
N VAL A 35 -14.59 25.50 -3.62
CA VAL A 35 -14.05 25.54 -4.98
C VAL A 35 -12.83 26.44 -5.00
N GLY A 36 -11.80 26.05 -5.73
CA GLY A 36 -10.59 26.85 -5.93
C GLY A 36 -9.31 26.17 -5.51
N VAL A 37 -8.20 26.91 -5.61
CA VAL A 37 -6.85 26.38 -5.32
C VAL A 37 -6.73 25.89 -3.87
N ASP A 38 -7.30 26.63 -2.92
CA ASP A 38 -7.25 26.26 -1.49
C ASP A 38 -7.98 24.93 -1.23
N ALA A 39 -9.05 24.65 -1.95
CA ALA A 39 -9.76 23.39 -1.85
C ALA A 39 -8.94 22.22 -2.44
N SER A 40 -8.24 22.44 -3.54
CA SER A 40 -7.35 21.43 -4.13
C SER A 40 -6.16 21.13 -3.23
N LEU A 41 -5.57 22.16 -2.61
CA LEU A 41 -4.50 21.97 -1.62
C LEU A 41 -5.01 21.23 -0.39
N ALA A 42 -6.18 21.58 0.13
CA ALA A 42 -6.78 20.90 1.28
C ALA A 42 -7.08 19.43 0.98
N LEU A 43 -7.51 19.08 -0.25
CA LEU A 43 -7.69 17.72 -0.70
C LEU A 43 -6.38 16.92 -0.68
N LEU A 44 -5.30 17.51 -1.22
CA LEU A 44 -3.99 16.83 -1.24
C LEU A 44 -3.39 16.68 0.16
N GLU A 45 -3.59 17.68 1.03
CA GLU A 45 -3.17 17.60 2.44
C GLU A 45 -3.97 16.55 3.21
N LEU A 46 -5.28 16.43 2.97
CA LEU A 46 -6.12 15.38 3.54
C LEU A 46 -5.65 13.99 3.06
N ALA A 47 -5.41 13.85 1.77
CA ALA A 47 -4.90 12.62 1.18
C ALA A 47 -3.54 12.21 1.78
N ARG A 48 -2.63 13.17 1.94
CA ARG A 48 -1.34 12.97 2.60
C ARG A 48 -1.51 12.52 4.05
N LEU A 49 -2.36 13.21 4.81
CA LEU A 49 -2.64 12.86 6.21
C LEU A 49 -3.16 11.43 6.35
N ILE A 50 -4.12 11.02 5.52
CA ILE A 50 -4.64 9.64 5.51
C ILE A 50 -3.51 8.64 5.22
N GLY A 51 -2.68 8.92 4.21
CA GLY A 51 -1.55 8.06 3.85
C GLY A 51 -0.46 7.99 4.92
N GLU A 52 -0.26 9.06 5.70
CA GLU A 52 0.74 9.11 6.77
C GLU A 52 0.26 8.58 8.12
N ALA A 53 -1.01 8.80 8.47
CA ALA A 53 -1.55 8.49 9.80
C ALA A 53 -2.24 7.12 9.89
N GLY A 54 -2.74 6.60 8.77
CA GLY A 54 -3.40 5.30 8.72
C GLY A 54 -2.43 4.11 8.84
N GLU A 55 -2.96 2.91 9.14
CA GLU A 55 -2.17 1.68 9.07
C GLU A 55 -1.76 1.42 7.61
N PRO A 56 -0.45 1.29 7.30
CA PRO A 56 0.03 1.37 5.92
C PRO A 56 -0.58 0.35 4.95
N SER A 57 -0.66 -0.92 5.37
CA SER A 57 -1.14 -2.01 4.49
C SER A 57 -2.65 -1.92 4.25
N GLU A 58 -3.42 -1.56 5.27
CA GLU A 58 -4.86 -1.37 5.17
C GLU A 58 -5.20 -0.14 4.34
N THR A 59 -4.51 0.97 4.60
CA THR A 59 -4.67 2.22 3.86
C THR A 59 -4.34 2.05 2.38
N LEU A 60 -3.24 1.35 2.07
CA LEU A 60 -2.86 1.06 0.68
C LEU A 60 -3.92 0.21 -0.02
N THR A 61 -4.38 -0.86 0.63
CA THR A 61 -5.39 -1.77 0.08
C THR A 61 -6.72 -1.05 -0.16
N ALA A 62 -7.16 -0.24 0.80
CA ALA A 62 -8.37 0.56 0.67
C ALA A 62 -8.25 1.59 -0.47
N ALA A 63 -7.14 2.32 -0.55
CA ALA A 63 -6.92 3.31 -1.60
C ALA A 63 -6.86 2.69 -3.00
N LEU A 64 -6.25 1.50 -3.14
CA LEU A 64 -6.21 0.77 -4.43
C LEU A 64 -7.59 0.30 -4.90
N SER A 65 -8.57 0.19 -4.01
CA SER A 65 -9.95 -0.21 -4.33
C SER A 65 -10.84 0.96 -4.74
N ILE A 66 -10.41 2.22 -4.53
CA ILE A 66 -11.18 3.40 -4.90
C ILE A 66 -11.12 3.63 -6.40
N GLU A 67 -12.28 3.85 -7.02
CA GLU A 67 -12.37 4.22 -8.43
C GLU A 67 -11.98 5.69 -8.62
N MET A 68 -11.03 5.93 -9.53
CA MET A 68 -10.65 7.26 -9.96
C MET A 68 -11.58 7.68 -11.12
N ALA A 69 -12.50 8.60 -10.86
CA ALA A 69 -13.51 9.02 -11.83
C ALA A 69 -13.18 10.36 -12.52
N ASP A 70 -12.39 11.20 -11.87
CA ASP A 70 -12.02 12.55 -12.33
C ASP A 70 -10.61 12.92 -11.85
N ASP A 71 -10.16 14.12 -12.18
CA ASP A 71 -8.84 14.65 -11.82
C ASP A 71 -8.65 14.80 -10.31
N ARG A 72 -9.69 15.18 -9.57
CA ARG A 72 -9.64 15.31 -8.10
C ARG A 72 -9.48 13.96 -7.41
N SER A 73 -10.29 12.98 -7.82
CA SER A 73 -10.19 11.61 -7.30
C SER A 73 -8.85 10.99 -7.65
N ALA A 74 -8.37 11.18 -8.88
CA ALA A 74 -7.06 10.70 -9.31
C ALA A 74 -5.93 11.30 -8.48
N ALA A 75 -5.92 12.61 -8.25
CA ALA A 75 -4.90 13.29 -7.45
C ALA A 75 -4.91 12.82 -5.98
N GLY A 76 -6.09 12.76 -5.38
CA GLY A 76 -6.25 12.35 -3.98
C GLY A 76 -5.87 10.90 -3.74
N VAL A 77 -6.45 9.99 -4.52
CA VAL A 77 -6.19 8.53 -4.38
C VAL A 77 -4.72 8.21 -4.64
N LEU A 78 -4.12 8.76 -5.70
CA LEU A 78 -2.69 8.54 -5.99
C LEU A 78 -1.80 9.06 -4.86
N THR A 79 -2.16 10.18 -4.24
CA THR A 79 -1.43 10.71 -3.07
C THR A 79 -1.49 9.74 -1.90
N ILE A 80 -2.69 9.24 -1.53
CA ILE A 80 -2.84 8.24 -0.46
C ILE A 80 -2.00 7.00 -0.76
N ILE A 81 -2.10 6.46 -1.98
CA ILE A 81 -1.34 5.28 -2.41
C ILE A 81 0.17 5.51 -2.24
N CYS A 82 0.71 6.64 -2.67
CA CYS A 82 2.14 6.92 -2.57
C CYS A 82 2.62 7.00 -1.11
N PHE A 83 1.90 7.76 -0.26
CA PHE A 83 2.29 7.93 1.14
C PHE A 83 2.11 6.65 1.98
N SER A 84 1.09 5.84 1.71
CA SER A 84 0.93 4.55 2.39
C SER A 84 1.96 3.53 1.89
N ALA A 85 2.21 3.43 0.59
CA ALA A 85 3.10 2.44 -0.01
C ALA A 85 4.55 2.51 0.51
N ILE A 86 5.10 3.73 0.74
CA ILE A 86 6.46 3.90 1.29
C ILE A 86 6.59 3.47 2.75
N ARG A 87 5.48 3.33 3.46
CA ARG A 87 5.43 2.94 4.88
C ARG A 87 5.17 1.45 5.08
N VAL A 88 4.73 0.74 4.03
CA VAL A 88 4.53 -0.72 4.09
C VAL A 88 5.86 -1.41 4.37
N ASN A 89 5.90 -2.23 5.41
CA ASN A 89 7.06 -3.05 5.70
C ASN A 89 7.01 -4.36 4.91
N HIS A 90 7.75 -4.43 3.82
CA HIS A 90 7.83 -5.63 2.99
C HIS A 90 8.80 -6.64 3.59
N ILE A 91 8.37 -7.89 3.71
CA ILE A 91 9.22 -8.98 4.23
C ILE A 91 10.05 -9.59 3.10
N ALA A 92 9.49 -9.67 1.90
CA ALA A 92 10.14 -10.29 0.75
C ALA A 92 10.28 -9.33 -0.43
N ARG A 93 11.26 -9.59 -1.30
CA ARG A 93 11.51 -8.84 -2.54
C ARG A 93 10.26 -8.78 -3.43
N GLN A 94 9.54 -9.89 -3.55
CA GLN A 94 8.35 -9.99 -4.38
C GLN A 94 7.23 -9.09 -3.88
N ASP A 95 7.08 -8.94 -2.56
CA ASP A 95 6.05 -8.11 -1.95
C ASP A 95 6.30 -6.63 -2.30
N ALA A 96 7.54 -6.15 -2.15
CA ALA A 96 7.93 -4.78 -2.54
C ALA A 96 7.79 -4.54 -4.06
N THR A 97 8.11 -5.55 -4.87
CA THR A 97 7.97 -5.49 -6.34
C THR A 97 6.50 -5.42 -6.74
N LEU A 98 5.62 -6.17 -6.07
CA LEU A 98 4.17 -6.12 -6.28
C LEU A 98 3.61 -4.73 -5.95
N THR A 99 3.95 -4.20 -4.77
CA THR A 99 3.52 -2.84 -4.37
C THR A 99 4.00 -1.79 -5.37
N ARG A 100 5.25 -1.88 -5.84
CA ARG A 100 5.77 -1.00 -6.88
C ARG A 100 4.94 -1.08 -8.18
N SER A 101 4.56 -2.27 -8.60
CA SER A 101 3.72 -2.48 -9.79
C SER A 101 2.32 -1.90 -9.61
N GLN A 102 1.72 -2.04 -8.44
CA GLN A 102 0.43 -1.46 -8.08
C GLN A 102 0.47 0.07 -8.13
N VAL A 103 1.51 0.69 -7.54
CA VAL A 103 1.72 2.15 -7.61
C VAL A 103 1.86 2.62 -9.06
N ALA A 104 2.66 1.92 -9.87
CA ALA A 104 2.86 2.27 -11.28
C ALA A 104 1.55 2.16 -12.09
N THR A 105 0.76 1.13 -11.84
CA THR A 105 -0.54 0.94 -12.50
C THR A 105 -1.55 2.02 -12.09
N ALA A 106 -1.61 2.36 -10.81
CA ALA A 106 -2.46 3.44 -10.30
C ALA A 106 -2.03 4.80 -10.89
N ALA A 107 -0.73 5.07 -10.97
CA ALA A 107 -0.18 6.28 -11.55
C ALA A 107 -0.54 6.42 -13.05
N ALA A 108 -0.45 5.34 -13.83
CA ALA A 108 -0.83 5.37 -15.24
C ALA A 108 -2.29 5.78 -15.42
N ARG A 109 -3.21 5.19 -14.64
CA ARG A 109 -4.63 5.56 -14.67
C ARG A 109 -4.88 7.01 -14.24
N ALA A 110 -4.18 7.45 -13.18
CA ALA A 110 -4.32 8.82 -12.70
C ALA A 110 -3.84 9.85 -13.73
N TYR A 111 -2.73 9.59 -14.41
CA TYR A 111 -2.19 10.52 -15.41
C TYR A 111 -3.12 10.74 -16.59
N ASP A 112 -3.88 9.73 -17.01
CA ASP A 112 -4.89 9.87 -18.06
C ASP A 112 -6.01 10.84 -17.66
N LEU A 113 -6.39 10.84 -16.36
CA LEU A 113 -7.42 11.72 -15.82
C LEU A 113 -6.91 13.13 -15.49
N LEU A 114 -5.64 13.23 -15.07
CA LEU A 114 -5.01 14.49 -14.66
C LEU A 114 -4.63 15.40 -15.83
N GLY A 115 -4.80 14.97 -17.06
CA GLY A 115 -4.50 15.78 -18.25
C GLY A 115 -5.22 17.14 -18.31
N THR A 116 -6.31 17.30 -17.56
CA THR A 116 -7.05 18.57 -17.41
C THR A 116 -6.64 19.38 -16.21
N SER A 117 -5.87 18.82 -15.27
CA SER A 117 -5.33 19.49 -14.10
C SER A 117 -4.19 20.43 -14.48
N GLY A 118 -3.95 21.46 -13.70
CA GLY A 118 -2.86 22.39 -13.95
C GLY A 118 -1.48 21.71 -13.95
N PRO A 119 -0.52 22.18 -14.76
CA PRO A 119 0.80 21.55 -14.94
C PRO A 119 1.60 21.41 -13.63
N SER A 120 1.37 22.25 -12.66
CA SER A 120 2.03 22.22 -11.35
C SER A 120 1.62 20.98 -10.52
N VAL A 121 0.33 20.64 -10.50
CA VAL A 121 -0.18 19.46 -9.78
C VAL A 121 0.33 18.19 -10.44
N MET A 122 0.29 18.12 -11.76
CA MET A 122 0.83 16.99 -12.52
C MET A 122 2.32 16.79 -12.25
N ALA A 123 3.13 17.85 -12.31
CA ALA A 123 4.57 17.78 -12.07
C ALA A 123 4.87 17.30 -10.64
N TRP A 124 4.10 17.77 -9.65
CA TRP A 124 4.25 17.34 -8.27
C TRP A 124 3.91 15.84 -8.10
N LEU A 125 2.79 15.37 -8.66
CA LEU A 125 2.40 13.96 -8.60
C LEU A 125 3.39 13.04 -9.31
N VAL A 126 3.90 13.44 -10.48
CA VAL A 126 4.96 12.71 -11.18
C VAL A 126 6.22 12.60 -10.31
N GLY A 127 6.60 13.69 -9.65
CA GLY A 127 7.71 13.71 -8.70
C GLY A 127 7.48 12.76 -7.51
N LEU A 128 6.28 12.81 -6.91
CA LEU A 128 5.90 11.95 -5.79
C LEU A 128 5.95 10.46 -6.17
N VAL A 129 5.32 10.08 -7.28
CA VAL A 129 5.37 8.71 -7.81
C VAL A 129 6.81 8.28 -8.09
N GLY A 130 7.62 9.15 -8.69
CA GLY A 130 9.03 8.86 -8.97
C GLY A 130 9.85 8.57 -7.70
N VAL A 131 9.61 9.31 -6.61
CA VAL A 131 10.25 9.05 -5.31
C VAL A 131 9.76 7.73 -4.73
N THR A 132 8.45 7.48 -4.74
CA THR A 132 7.83 6.25 -4.23
C THR A 132 8.36 5.01 -4.95
N VAL A 133 8.39 5.03 -6.29
CA VAL A 133 8.89 3.91 -7.10
C VAL A 133 10.38 3.64 -6.87
N ARG A 134 11.20 4.69 -6.72
CA ARG A 134 12.62 4.54 -6.36
C ARG A 134 12.79 3.93 -4.98
N HIS A 135 12.02 4.40 -3.98
CA HIS A 135 12.04 3.84 -2.63
C HIS A 135 11.70 2.34 -2.64
N LEU A 136 10.58 1.95 -3.26
CA LEU A 136 10.15 0.56 -3.37
C LEU A 136 11.14 -0.31 -4.15
N SER A 137 11.81 0.24 -5.16
CA SER A 137 12.87 -0.48 -5.89
C SER A 137 14.11 -0.73 -5.01
N SER A 138 14.49 0.25 -4.19
CA SER A 138 15.58 0.11 -3.21
C SER A 138 15.21 -0.90 -2.12
N ASP A 139 13.96 -0.84 -1.62
CA ASP A 139 13.46 -1.81 -0.64
C ASP A 139 13.48 -3.23 -1.22
N ALA A 140 12.94 -3.42 -2.43
CA ALA A 140 12.99 -4.72 -3.12
C ALA A 140 14.41 -5.25 -3.30
N ALA A 141 15.38 -4.38 -3.61
CA ALA A 141 16.79 -4.79 -3.77
C ALA A 141 17.43 -5.26 -2.45
N SER A 142 16.98 -4.73 -1.32
CA SER A 142 17.51 -5.07 0.01
C SER A 142 16.84 -6.30 0.64
N ARG A 143 15.68 -6.75 0.11
CA ARG A 143 14.90 -7.86 0.68
C ARG A 143 15.30 -9.21 0.10
N VAL A 144 15.10 -10.24 0.93
CA VAL A 144 15.33 -11.64 0.56
C VAL A 144 14.27 -12.10 -0.45
N PRO A 145 14.64 -12.83 -1.51
CA PRO A 145 13.67 -13.37 -2.45
C PRO A 145 12.87 -14.52 -1.85
N VAL A 146 11.65 -14.71 -2.33
CA VAL A 146 10.87 -15.93 -2.10
C VAL A 146 11.32 -17.00 -3.10
N VAL A 147 11.47 -18.21 -2.61
CA VAL A 147 11.77 -19.39 -3.41
C VAL A 147 10.69 -20.45 -3.22
N ARG A 148 10.46 -21.23 -4.25
CA ARG A 148 9.61 -22.42 -4.16
C ARG A 148 10.43 -23.59 -3.62
N VAL A 149 9.91 -24.20 -2.57
CA VAL A 149 10.49 -25.39 -1.91
C VAL A 149 9.60 -26.59 -2.17
N GLU A 150 10.20 -27.74 -2.47
CA GLU A 150 9.50 -29.01 -2.64
C GLU A 150 10.12 -30.05 -1.69
N THR A 151 9.28 -30.60 -0.79
CA THR A 151 9.72 -31.53 0.25
C THR A 151 9.48 -33.00 -0.10
N GLY A 152 8.72 -33.29 -1.18
CA GLY A 152 8.33 -34.64 -1.57
C GLY A 152 7.27 -35.30 -0.68
N ILE A 153 7.21 -34.92 0.59
CA ILE A 153 6.20 -35.37 1.57
C ILE A 153 5.67 -34.14 2.35
N SER A 154 4.47 -34.29 2.87
CA SER A 154 3.88 -33.25 3.75
C SER A 154 4.52 -33.33 5.12
N LEU A 155 5.06 -32.20 5.60
CA LEU A 155 5.76 -32.08 6.88
C LEU A 155 5.12 -30.96 7.73
N PRO A 156 5.27 -31.00 9.06
CA PRO A 156 4.92 -29.87 9.92
C PRO A 156 5.75 -28.63 9.60
N SER A 157 5.12 -27.45 9.66
CA SER A 157 5.79 -26.17 9.35
C SER A 157 7.01 -25.89 10.23
N SER A 158 6.99 -26.29 11.49
CA SER A 158 8.12 -26.16 12.40
C SER A 158 9.33 -27.01 12.00
N LEU A 159 9.08 -28.21 11.46
CA LEU A 159 10.16 -29.09 10.97
C LEU A 159 10.75 -28.52 9.67
N VAL A 160 9.88 -28.07 8.77
CA VAL A 160 10.30 -27.37 7.54
C VAL A 160 11.12 -26.12 7.87
N ALA A 161 10.67 -25.31 8.84
CA ALA A 161 11.39 -24.10 9.26
C ALA A 161 12.73 -24.43 9.93
N TRP A 162 12.82 -25.55 10.66
CA TRP A 162 14.08 -26.02 11.21
C TRP A 162 15.04 -26.41 10.09
N ASP A 163 14.58 -27.16 9.11
CA ASP A 163 15.41 -27.63 7.99
C ASP A 163 15.91 -26.47 7.12
N LEU A 164 15.05 -25.50 6.82
CA LEU A 164 15.38 -24.35 5.97
C LEU A 164 16.19 -23.26 6.69
N TYR A 165 15.90 -23.01 7.96
CA TYR A 165 16.37 -21.81 8.66
C TYR A 165 17.15 -22.13 9.96
N GLY A 166 17.19 -23.38 10.39
CA GLY A 166 17.69 -23.75 11.71
C GLY A 166 16.84 -23.22 12.88
N ASN A 167 15.64 -22.72 12.61
CA ASN A 167 14.77 -22.07 13.59
C ASN A 167 13.31 -22.48 13.41
N PRO A 168 12.76 -23.38 14.26
CA PRO A 168 11.39 -23.89 14.14
C PRO A 168 10.33 -22.83 14.41
N SER A 169 10.65 -21.72 15.09
CA SER A 169 9.71 -20.62 15.37
C SER A 169 9.26 -19.89 14.10
N ARG A 170 10.04 -19.95 13.01
CA ARG A 170 9.67 -19.40 11.70
C ARG A 170 8.64 -20.22 10.94
N GLY A 171 8.19 -21.36 11.48
CA GLY A 171 7.12 -22.16 10.89
C GLY A 171 5.81 -21.40 10.67
N ARG A 172 5.49 -20.46 11.58
CA ARG A 172 4.33 -19.57 11.43
C ARG A 172 4.42 -18.69 10.18
N GLU A 173 5.58 -18.13 9.88
CA GLU A 173 5.83 -17.32 8.69
C GLU A 173 5.52 -18.11 7.39
N ILE A 174 5.94 -19.38 7.35
CA ILE A 174 5.69 -20.25 6.18
C ILE A 174 4.19 -20.52 6.02
N VAL A 175 3.49 -20.81 7.13
CA VAL A 175 2.02 -21.02 7.14
C VAL A 175 1.27 -19.80 6.62
N GLU A 176 1.59 -18.61 7.15
CA GLU A 176 0.95 -17.34 6.77
C GLU A 176 1.20 -17.01 5.30
N ARG A 177 2.44 -17.15 4.81
CA ARG A 177 2.81 -16.90 3.42
C ARG A 177 2.06 -17.78 2.44
N ASN A 178 1.92 -19.06 2.77
CA ASN A 178 1.24 -20.03 1.93
C ASN A 178 -0.28 -20.11 2.18
N ARG A 179 -0.80 -19.34 3.13
CA ARG A 179 -2.22 -19.35 3.51
C ARG A 179 -2.74 -20.74 3.81
N THR A 180 -1.90 -21.59 4.41
CA THR A 180 -2.28 -22.97 4.72
C THR A 180 -3.13 -23.01 5.98
N GLY A 181 -4.21 -23.83 5.97
CA GLY A 181 -5.12 -23.95 7.11
C GLY A 181 -4.55 -24.74 8.28
N SER A 182 -3.40 -25.39 8.14
CA SER A 182 -2.78 -26.22 9.16
C SER A 182 -1.26 -26.08 9.19
N ALA A 183 -0.71 -25.84 10.37
CA ALA A 183 0.73 -25.85 10.61
C ALA A 183 1.32 -27.28 10.67
N MET A 184 0.47 -28.28 10.87
CA MET A 184 0.90 -29.68 11.03
C MET A 184 1.11 -30.41 9.70
N LEU A 185 0.47 -29.92 8.63
CA LEU A 185 0.51 -30.54 7.31
C LEU A 185 0.70 -29.46 6.24
N MET A 186 1.97 -29.14 5.94
CA MET A 186 2.31 -28.22 4.86
C MET A 186 2.12 -28.92 3.51
N PRO A 187 1.74 -28.17 2.45
CA PRO A 187 1.80 -28.70 1.08
C PRO A 187 3.20 -29.19 0.73
N VAL A 188 3.29 -30.19 -0.15
CA VAL A 188 4.59 -30.73 -0.65
C VAL A 188 5.39 -29.68 -1.41
N ALA A 189 4.70 -28.69 -2.00
CA ALA A 189 5.30 -27.54 -2.67
C ALA A 189 4.74 -26.26 -2.05
N PHE A 190 5.60 -25.38 -1.59
CA PHE A 190 5.24 -24.15 -0.90
C PHE A 190 6.31 -23.07 -1.14
N GLU A 191 5.96 -21.83 -0.78
CA GLU A 191 6.87 -20.67 -0.84
C GLU A 191 7.55 -20.45 0.51
N ALA A 192 8.85 -20.14 0.45
CA ALA A 192 9.67 -19.80 1.61
C ALA A 192 10.63 -18.66 1.26
N LEU A 193 11.11 -17.91 2.26
CA LEU A 193 12.19 -16.96 2.06
C LEU A 193 13.50 -17.72 1.78
N ALA A 194 14.30 -17.24 0.85
CA ALA A 194 15.65 -17.77 0.65
C ALA A 194 16.50 -17.54 1.90
N THR A 195 17.45 -18.45 2.16
CA THR A 195 18.42 -18.36 3.27
C THR A 195 19.65 -17.60 2.86
#